data_f92813fc99c3640a7ec4a220be19f5bb
#
_entry.id   f92813fc99c3640a7ec4a220be19f5bb
#
_cell.length_a   1.000
_cell.length_b   1.000
_cell.length_c   1.000
_cell.angle_alpha   90.00
_cell.angle_beta   90.00
_cell.angle_gamma   90.00
#
_symmetry.space_group_name_H-M   'P 1'
#
loop_
_entity.id
_entity.type
_entity.pdbx_description
1 polymer ?
#
loop_
_entity_poly.entity_id
_entity_poly.type
_entity_poly.pdbx_seq_one_letter_code
_entity_poly.pdbx_strand_id
1 'polypeptide(L)'
;GYIVENFHKGLDCIREIMAKGYKPSVVRLYDKPDVDHNYGSVKLKDEEAFMFFSAEGPKEIAQATGESIHKIAMSYDAEYIGTKAVEHWFVNRNNLSFTVGTQEEKDRFLSTHISYATIEVCADWTDIHKIYDDVMAALPEKCPNLTMFGGHVSHSYINGTNIYFVYKLKIQDSENATAEHYQVMEGVCDEVLKYETGTIAHHHGIGKVRVRKIEEELGSSFPLVRM
;
A
#
# COMPACT_ATOMS: atom_id res chain seq x y z
N GLY A 1 -17.42 1.02 2.91
CA GLY A 1 -16.51 -0.06 2.55
C GLY A 1 -17.12 -0.95 1.48
N TYR A 2 -16.27 -1.48 0.64
CA TYR A 2 -16.67 -2.29 -0.52
C TYR A 2 -15.70 -3.45 -0.71
N ILE A 3 -16.20 -4.59 -1.18
CA ILE A 3 -15.41 -5.69 -1.72
C ILE A 3 -15.49 -5.62 -3.24
N VAL A 4 -14.36 -5.71 -3.91
CA VAL A 4 -14.24 -5.76 -5.39
C VAL A 4 -13.61 -7.07 -5.80
N GLU A 5 -13.86 -7.49 -7.05
CA GLU A 5 -13.41 -8.77 -7.60
C GLU A 5 -11.91 -9.00 -7.47
N ASN A 6 -11.10 -7.94 -7.64
CA ASN A 6 -9.65 -7.99 -7.53
C ASN A 6 -9.05 -6.60 -7.29
N PHE A 7 -7.74 -6.57 -6.99
CA PHE A 7 -7.01 -5.33 -6.73
C PHE A 7 -7.01 -4.38 -7.93
N HIS A 8 -6.93 -4.89 -9.14
CA HIS A 8 -6.96 -4.10 -10.39
C HIS A 8 -8.29 -3.37 -10.59
N LYS A 9 -9.42 -4.06 -10.39
CA LYS A 9 -10.75 -3.38 -10.41
C LYS A 9 -10.85 -2.28 -9.37
N GLY A 10 -10.25 -2.49 -8.19
CA GLY A 10 -10.16 -1.45 -7.18
C GLY A 10 -9.36 -0.24 -7.64
N LEU A 11 -8.20 -0.45 -8.26
CA LEU A 11 -7.37 0.60 -8.86
C LEU A 11 -8.13 1.39 -9.92
N ASP A 12 -8.82 0.71 -10.85
CA ASP A 12 -9.59 1.34 -11.92
C ASP A 12 -10.75 2.16 -11.35
N CYS A 13 -11.46 1.66 -10.34
CA CYS A 13 -12.50 2.38 -9.65
C CYS A 13 -11.97 3.68 -9.01
N ILE A 14 -10.85 3.60 -8.30
CA ILE A 14 -10.20 4.77 -7.69
C ILE A 14 -9.76 5.77 -8.76
N ARG A 15 -9.14 5.29 -9.84
CA ARG A 15 -8.74 6.13 -10.98
C ARG A 15 -9.92 6.90 -11.55
N GLU A 16 -11.07 6.25 -11.77
CA GLU A 16 -12.27 6.91 -12.29
C GLU A 16 -12.78 7.99 -11.33
N ILE A 17 -12.82 7.70 -10.03
CA ILE A 17 -13.21 8.67 -8.99
C ILE A 17 -12.32 9.90 -9.05
N MET A 18 -11.00 9.72 -9.11
CA MET A 18 -10.04 10.82 -9.17
C MET A 18 -10.12 11.60 -10.48
N ALA A 19 -10.26 10.91 -11.61
CA ALA A 19 -10.37 11.52 -12.95
C ALA A 19 -11.64 12.37 -13.09
N LYS A 20 -12.75 11.99 -12.44
CA LYS A 20 -13.99 12.78 -12.39
C LYS A 20 -13.92 13.98 -11.45
N GLY A 21 -12.80 14.16 -10.74
CA GLY A 21 -12.56 15.32 -9.87
C GLY A 21 -13.17 15.19 -8.47
N TYR A 22 -13.68 14.02 -8.08
CA TYR A 22 -14.07 13.77 -6.70
C TYR A 22 -12.85 13.74 -5.78
N LYS A 23 -13.01 14.29 -4.58
CA LYS A 23 -11.92 14.42 -3.60
C LYS A 23 -12.35 13.78 -2.28
N PRO A 24 -12.42 12.44 -2.20
CA PRO A 24 -12.63 11.80 -0.91
C PRO A 24 -11.50 12.17 0.06
N SER A 25 -11.82 12.35 1.33
CA SER A 25 -10.83 12.67 2.37
C SER A 25 -9.96 11.46 2.73
N VAL A 26 -10.47 10.26 2.50
CA VAL A 26 -9.73 9.00 2.61
C VAL A 26 -10.05 8.12 1.41
N VAL A 27 -9.01 7.54 0.84
CA VAL A 27 -9.09 6.47 -0.18
C VAL A 27 -8.18 5.35 0.29
N ARG A 28 -8.71 4.13 0.32
CA ARG A 28 -7.95 2.93 0.66
C ARG A 28 -8.36 1.76 -0.22
N LEU A 29 -7.38 0.98 -0.63
CA LEU A 29 -7.57 -0.29 -1.32
C LEU A 29 -6.55 -1.27 -0.76
N TYR A 30 -6.98 -2.43 -0.33
CA TYR A 30 -6.16 -3.47 0.29
C TYR A 30 -6.35 -4.78 -0.45
N ASP A 31 -5.27 -5.48 -0.74
CA ASP A 31 -5.33 -6.85 -1.21
C ASP A 31 -5.64 -7.84 -0.06
N LYS A 32 -5.88 -9.08 -0.41
CA LYS A 32 -6.26 -10.11 0.57
C LYS A 32 -5.18 -10.35 1.63
N PRO A 33 -3.86 -10.46 1.31
CA PRO A 33 -2.84 -10.65 2.34
C PRO A 33 -2.79 -9.53 3.38
N ASP A 34 -2.98 -8.28 2.95
CA ASP A 34 -3.02 -7.14 3.87
C ASP A 34 -4.33 -7.12 4.68
N VAL A 35 -5.48 -7.43 4.06
CA VAL A 35 -6.78 -7.55 4.75
C VAL A 35 -6.75 -8.64 5.80
N ASP A 36 -6.25 -9.81 5.48
CA ASP A 36 -6.15 -10.94 6.43
C ASP A 36 -5.27 -10.58 7.65
N HIS A 37 -4.30 -9.68 7.46
CA HIS A 37 -3.47 -9.19 8.55
C HIS A 37 -4.14 -8.09 9.38
N ASN A 38 -4.79 -7.11 8.74
CA ASN A 38 -5.22 -5.88 9.39
C ASN A 38 -6.74 -5.80 9.67
N TYR A 39 -7.57 -6.57 8.95
CA TYR A 39 -9.02 -6.45 8.97
C TYR A 39 -9.72 -7.79 9.25
N GLY A 40 -9.51 -8.38 10.41
CA GLY A 40 -10.04 -9.70 10.76
C GLY A 40 -11.58 -9.86 10.62
N SER A 41 -12.34 -8.76 10.57
CA SER A 41 -13.79 -8.75 10.35
C SER A 41 -14.20 -8.74 8.88
N VAL A 42 -13.31 -8.40 7.96
CA VAL A 42 -13.55 -8.45 6.51
C VAL A 42 -13.05 -9.81 6.01
N LYS A 43 -13.90 -10.52 5.28
CA LYS A 43 -13.56 -11.84 4.73
C LYS A 43 -13.56 -11.74 3.21
N LEU A 44 -12.41 -11.96 2.61
CA LEU A 44 -12.21 -11.94 1.17
C LEU A 44 -12.03 -13.38 0.65
N LYS A 45 -12.57 -13.66 -0.53
CA LYS A 45 -12.17 -14.80 -1.36
C LYS A 45 -10.78 -14.52 -1.96
N ASP A 46 -10.18 -15.55 -2.53
CA ASP A 46 -8.95 -15.39 -3.29
C ASP A 46 -9.19 -14.37 -4.42
N GLU A 47 -8.22 -13.52 -4.69
CA GLU A 47 -8.26 -12.39 -5.63
C GLU A 47 -9.07 -11.17 -5.19
N GLU A 48 -10.10 -11.30 -4.35
CA GLU A 48 -10.89 -10.15 -3.90
C GLU A 48 -10.02 -9.12 -3.17
N ALA A 49 -10.43 -7.85 -3.27
CA ALA A 49 -9.81 -6.73 -2.58
C ALA A 49 -10.84 -5.92 -1.80
N PHE A 50 -10.39 -5.29 -0.73
CA PHE A 50 -11.20 -4.40 0.10
C PHE A 50 -10.85 -2.95 -0.16
N MET A 51 -11.84 -2.14 -0.55
CA MET A 51 -11.65 -0.70 -0.69
C MET A 51 -12.62 0.08 0.17
N PHE A 52 -12.22 1.27 0.61
CA PHE A 52 -13.13 2.18 1.27
C PHE A 52 -12.79 3.64 1.03
N PHE A 53 -13.81 4.46 1.23
CA PHE A 53 -13.75 5.90 1.05
C PHE A 53 -14.37 6.62 2.23
N SER A 54 -13.92 7.83 2.51
CA SER A 54 -14.65 8.78 3.32
C SER A 54 -14.75 10.12 2.61
N ALA A 55 -15.85 10.83 2.81
CA ALA A 55 -16.05 12.19 2.37
C ALA A 55 -16.24 13.11 3.57
N GLU A 56 -15.55 14.25 3.58
CA GLU A 56 -15.55 15.21 4.68
C GLU A 56 -15.78 16.62 4.16
N GLY A 57 -16.35 17.50 4.98
CA GLY A 57 -16.63 18.88 4.63
C GLY A 57 -18.07 19.31 4.92
N PRO A 58 -18.56 20.40 4.34
CA PRO A 58 -19.97 20.79 4.43
C PRO A 58 -20.89 19.63 4.04
N LYS A 59 -21.99 19.45 4.78
CA LYS A 59 -22.86 18.27 4.67
C LYS A 59 -23.29 17.96 3.24
N GLU A 60 -23.71 18.98 2.50
CA GLU A 60 -24.21 18.84 1.13
C GLU A 60 -23.11 18.35 0.18
N ILE A 61 -21.88 18.85 0.35
CA ILE A 61 -20.72 18.45 -0.47
C ILE A 61 -20.29 17.03 -0.10
N ALA A 62 -20.14 16.73 1.19
CA ALA A 62 -19.76 15.42 1.65
C ALA A 62 -20.76 14.34 1.21
N GLN A 63 -22.06 14.64 1.32
CA GLN A 63 -23.13 13.75 0.88
C GLN A 63 -23.09 13.53 -0.63
N ALA A 64 -23.04 14.59 -1.44
CA ALA A 64 -23.00 14.49 -2.90
C ALA A 64 -21.75 13.72 -3.38
N THR A 65 -20.59 13.94 -2.73
CA THR A 65 -19.36 13.21 -3.01
C THR A 65 -19.51 11.73 -2.67
N GLY A 66 -20.01 11.40 -1.50
CA GLY A 66 -20.22 10.02 -1.07
C GLY A 66 -21.20 9.26 -1.97
N GLU A 67 -22.33 9.88 -2.32
CA GLU A 67 -23.32 9.28 -3.25
C GLU A 67 -22.72 9.03 -4.65
N SER A 68 -21.91 9.96 -5.14
CA SER A 68 -21.27 9.82 -6.45
C SER A 68 -20.22 8.72 -6.43
N ILE A 69 -19.38 8.65 -5.40
CA ILE A 69 -18.39 7.57 -5.22
C ILE A 69 -19.11 6.22 -5.11
N HIS A 70 -20.21 6.14 -4.35
CA HIS A 70 -21.00 4.93 -4.25
C HIS A 70 -21.51 4.45 -5.61
N LYS A 71 -22.06 5.36 -6.44
CA LYS A 71 -22.52 5.02 -7.80
C LYS A 71 -21.38 4.50 -8.68
N ILE A 72 -20.20 5.10 -8.59
CA ILE A 72 -19.01 4.64 -9.34
C ILE A 72 -18.61 3.25 -8.82
N ALA A 73 -18.47 3.05 -7.52
CA ALA A 73 -18.09 1.74 -6.97
C ALA A 73 -19.07 0.64 -7.41
N MET A 74 -20.39 0.91 -7.38
CA MET A 74 -21.40 -0.03 -7.85
C MET A 74 -21.29 -0.34 -9.35
N SER A 75 -20.79 0.58 -10.18
CA SER A 75 -20.57 0.32 -11.61
C SER A 75 -19.36 -0.59 -11.89
N TYR A 76 -18.53 -0.84 -10.88
CA TYR A 76 -17.46 -1.84 -10.89
C TYR A 76 -17.87 -3.16 -10.24
N ASP A 77 -19.17 -3.42 -10.10
CA ASP A 77 -19.73 -4.61 -9.44
C ASP A 77 -19.26 -4.80 -7.98
N ALA A 78 -18.92 -3.70 -7.30
CA ALA A 78 -18.44 -3.76 -5.94
C ALA A 78 -19.59 -4.09 -4.96
N GLU A 79 -19.33 -5.01 -4.04
CA GLU A 79 -20.23 -5.33 -2.95
C GLU A 79 -20.11 -4.29 -1.82
N TYR A 80 -21.18 -3.55 -1.52
CA TYR A 80 -21.18 -2.62 -0.40
C TYR A 80 -21.35 -3.36 0.94
N ILE A 81 -20.37 -3.27 1.82
CA ILE A 81 -20.34 -3.96 3.12
C ILE A 81 -20.56 -3.05 4.33
N GLY A 82 -21.03 -1.81 4.10
CA GLY A 82 -21.31 -0.85 5.17
C GLY A 82 -20.09 -0.12 5.70
N THR A 83 -20.20 0.39 6.95
CA THR A 83 -19.22 1.33 7.53
C THR A 83 -18.35 0.73 8.62
N LYS A 84 -18.71 -0.43 9.19
CA LYS A 84 -18.05 -0.99 10.39
C LYS A 84 -16.52 -1.15 10.26
N ALA A 85 -16.04 -1.65 9.13
CA ALA A 85 -14.59 -1.81 8.90
C ALA A 85 -13.90 -0.46 8.81
N VAL A 86 -14.56 0.54 8.22
CA VAL A 86 -14.04 1.92 8.09
C VAL A 86 -13.99 2.60 9.45
N GLU A 87 -15.05 2.47 10.26
CA GLU A 87 -15.09 2.98 11.63
C GLU A 87 -13.98 2.37 12.49
N HIS A 88 -13.77 1.05 12.37
CA HIS A 88 -12.66 0.37 13.04
C HIS A 88 -11.31 0.95 12.63
N TRP A 89 -11.11 1.22 11.34
CA TRP A 89 -9.88 1.85 10.86
C TRP A 89 -9.68 3.25 11.47
N PHE A 90 -10.71 4.09 11.52
CA PHE A 90 -10.61 5.43 12.12
C PHE A 90 -10.20 5.38 13.59
N VAL A 91 -10.72 4.41 14.34
CA VAL A 91 -10.36 4.23 15.76
C VAL A 91 -8.92 3.77 15.93
N ASN A 92 -8.44 2.89 15.03
CA ASN A 92 -7.17 2.18 15.23
C ASN A 92 -5.99 2.70 14.39
N ARG A 93 -6.22 3.58 13.42
CA ARG A 93 -5.20 4.02 12.45
C ARG A 93 -3.91 4.59 13.07
N ASN A 94 -3.96 5.06 14.29
CA ASN A 94 -2.81 5.65 14.99
C ASN A 94 -2.19 4.69 16.02
N ASN A 95 -2.74 3.49 16.22
CA ASN A 95 -2.29 2.58 17.29
C ASN A 95 -0.86 2.08 17.07
N LEU A 96 -0.41 1.96 15.81
CA LEU A 96 0.95 1.52 15.50
C LEU A 96 2.02 2.42 16.19
N SER A 97 1.78 3.74 16.23
CA SER A 97 2.71 4.68 16.86
C SER A 97 2.89 4.47 18.38
N PHE A 98 1.93 3.80 19.03
CA PHE A 98 1.98 3.47 20.45
C PHE A 98 2.57 2.08 20.74
N THR A 99 2.73 1.24 19.73
CA THR A 99 3.23 -0.13 19.88
C THR A 99 4.67 -0.29 19.44
N VAL A 100 5.14 0.53 18.50
CA VAL A 100 6.53 0.48 18.00
C VAL A 100 7.53 0.78 19.08
N GLY A 101 8.49 -0.12 19.28
CA GLY A 101 9.56 0.01 20.27
C GLY A 101 9.15 -0.37 21.69
N THR A 102 7.92 -0.84 21.93
CA THR A 102 7.47 -1.33 23.22
C THR A 102 8.18 -2.63 23.63
N GLN A 103 8.17 -2.93 24.95
CA GLN A 103 8.71 -4.20 25.42
C GLN A 103 7.95 -5.40 24.85
N GLU A 104 6.63 -5.30 24.70
CA GLU A 104 5.80 -6.34 24.12
C GLU A 104 6.20 -6.64 22.66
N GLU A 105 6.48 -5.61 21.86
CA GLU A 105 6.97 -5.79 20.49
C GLU A 105 8.32 -6.49 20.47
N LYS A 106 9.24 -6.09 21.34
CA LYS A 106 10.56 -6.73 21.47
C LYS A 106 10.45 -8.19 21.86
N ASP A 107 9.62 -8.51 22.87
CA ASP A 107 9.40 -9.88 23.36
C ASP A 107 8.77 -10.75 22.26
N ARG A 108 7.81 -10.19 21.50
CA ARG A 108 7.23 -10.85 20.32
C ARG A 108 8.30 -11.15 19.27
N PHE A 109 9.15 -10.17 18.93
CA PHE A 109 10.24 -10.38 17.99
C PHE A 109 11.21 -11.47 18.48
N LEU A 110 11.64 -11.41 19.73
CA LEU A 110 12.56 -12.39 20.32
C LEU A 110 11.99 -13.81 20.32
N SER A 111 10.67 -13.95 20.47
CA SER A 111 10.01 -15.27 20.48
C SER A 111 9.72 -15.82 19.10
N THR A 112 9.44 -14.95 18.12
CA THR A 112 9.01 -15.36 16.78
C THR A 112 10.08 -15.19 15.71
N HIS A 113 11.03 -14.28 15.91
CA HIS A 113 11.96 -13.76 14.90
C HIS A 113 11.25 -13.18 13.67
N ILE A 114 9.97 -12.77 13.82
CA ILE A 114 9.21 -12.15 12.73
C ILE A 114 9.22 -10.64 12.92
N SER A 115 9.73 -9.95 11.91
CA SER A 115 9.68 -8.49 11.80
C SER A 115 8.62 -8.08 10.77
N TYR A 116 7.99 -6.94 11.01
CA TYR A 116 7.02 -6.33 10.11
C TYR A 116 7.56 -5.00 9.59
N ALA A 117 7.45 -4.77 8.30
CA ALA A 117 7.83 -3.50 7.69
C ALA A 117 7.01 -3.21 6.43
N THR A 118 7.21 -2.01 5.91
CA THR A 118 6.55 -1.54 4.69
C THR A 118 7.56 -0.82 3.81
N ILE A 119 7.35 -0.88 2.50
CA ILE A 119 7.99 -0.01 1.53
C ILE A 119 6.93 0.61 0.63
N GLU A 120 6.98 1.92 0.47
CA GLU A 120 6.05 2.68 -0.34
C GLU A 120 6.71 3.11 -1.63
N VAL A 121 5.96 2.97 -2.73
CA VAL A 121 6.33 3.36 -4.09
C VAL A 121 5.16 4.07 -4.75
N CYS A 122 5.37 4.72 -5.89
CA CYS A 122 4.27 5.26 -6.68
C CYS A 122 4.54 5.19 -8.18
N ALA A 123 3.49 5.34 -8.97
CA ALA A 123 3.57 5.46 -10.42
C ALA A 123 2.30 6.10 -10.97
N ASP A 124 2.34 6.43 -12.26
CA ASP A 124 1.16 6.81 -13.00
C ASP A 124 0.19 5.62 -13.16
N TRP A 125 -1.08 5.94 -13.47
CA TRP A 125 -2.11 4.93 -13.68
C TRP A 125 -1.80 3.93 -14.80
N THR A 126 -0.89 4.26 -15.73
CA THR A 126 -0.47 3.39 -16.84
C THR A 126 0.40 2.22 -16.40
N ASP A 127 1.20 2.42 -15.35
CA ASP A 127 2.21 1.45 -14.93
C ASP A 127 1.92 0.80 -13.57
N ILE A 128 1.11 1.46 -12.73
CA ILE A 128 0.89 0.99 -11.34
C ILE A 128 0.33 -0.43 -11.24
N HIS A 129 -0.52 -0.84 -12.20
CA HIS A 129 -1.06 -2.19 -12.29
C HIS A 129 0.04 -3.24 -12.50
N LYS A 130 0.93 -2.98 -13.47
CA LYS A 130 2.04 -3.88 -13.81
C LYS A 130 3.07 -3.93 -12.68
N ILE A 131 3.36 -2.76 -12.07
CA ILE A 131 4.25 -2.68 -10.91
C ILE A 131 3.73 -3.55 -9.77
N TYR A 132 2.43 -3.50 -9.48
CA TYR A 132 1.83 -4.36 -8.48
C TYR A 132 2.04 -5.84 -8.80
N ASP A 133 1.72 -6.26 -10.02
CA ASP A 133 1.85 -7.65 -10.45
C ASP A 133 3.30 -8.15 -10.39
N ASP A 134 4.23 -7.38 -10.96
CA ASP A 134 5.64 -7.77 -11.02
C ASP A 134 6.27 -7.86 -9.63
N VAL A 135 5.96 -6.90 -8.75
CA VAL A 135 6.45 -6.93 -7.37
C VAL A 135 5.85 -8.11 -6.60
N MET A 136 4.53 -8.34 -6.71
CA MET A 136 3.87 -9.45 -6.02
C MET A 136 4.36 -10.82 -6.49
N ALA A 137 4.73 -10.95 -7.76
CA ALA A 137 5.30 -12.17 -8.32
C ALA A 137 6.78 -12.37 -7.93
N ALA A 138 7.60 -11.32 -8.05
CA ALA A 138 9.06 -11.44 -7.93
C ALA A 138 9.53 -11.57 -6.48
N LEU A 139 8.91 -10.86 -5.53
CA LEU A 139 9.46 -10.74 -4.17
C LEU A 139 9.41 -12.06 -3.38
N PRO A 140 8.33 -12.87 -3.42
CA PRO A 140 8.32 -14.16 -2.74
C PRO A 140 9.40 -15.13 -3.25
N GLU A 141 9.74 -15.05 -4.54
CA GLU A 141 10.82 -15.87 -5.12
C GLU A 141 12.20 -15.38 -4.70
N LYS A 142 12.43 -14.07 -4.67
CA LYS A 142 13.71 -13.45 -4.28
C LYS A 142 13.98 -13.52 -2.77
N CYS A 143 12.92 -13.54 -1.96
CA CYS A 143 12.99 -13.47 -0.51
C CYS A 143 12.16 -14.61 0.12
N PRO A 144 12.65 -15.86 0.13
CA PRO A 144 11.90 -17.03 0.57
C PRO A 144 11.56 -17.04 2.06
N ASN A 145 12.15 -16.15 2.85
CA ASN A 145 11.84 -15.95 4.27
C ASN A 145 10.70 -14.92 4.51
N LEU A 146 10.06 -14.40 3.45
CA LEU A 146 8.80 -13.70 3.57
C LEU A 146 7.71 -14.66 4.07
N THR A 147 7.03 -14.30 5.15
CA THR A 147 5.92 -15.06 5.71
C THR A 147 4.56 -14.43 5.44
N MET A 148 4.56 -13.19 4.96
CA MET A 148 3.41 -12.47 4.42
C MET A 148 3.94 -11.36 3.51
N PHE A 149 3.30 -11.18 2.38
CA PHE A 149 3.54 -10.08 1.45
C PHE A 149 2.22 -9.64 0.83
N GLY A 150 1.94 -8.35 0.86
CA GLY A 150 0.69 -7.79 0.35
C GLY A 150 0.85 -6.31 0.04
N GLY A 151 -0.22 -5.69 -0.48
CA GLY A 151 -0.19 -4.31 -0.90
C GLY A 151 -1.45 -3.53 -0.60
N HIS A 152 -1.29 -2.23 -0.35
CA HIS A 152 -2.42 -1.32 -0.25
C HIS A 152 -2.15 0.07 -0.84
N VAL A 153 -3.22 0.70 -1.31
CA VAL A 153 -3.23 2.10 -1.78
C VAL A 153 -3.70 3.00 -0.65
N SER A 154 -3.07 4.17 -0.54
CA SER A 154 -3.43 5.16 0.47
C SER A 154 -3.48 6.60 -0.02
N HIS A 155 -2.84 6.93 -1.14
CA HIS A 155 -2.77 8.26 -1.71
C HIS A 155 -2.97 8.18 -3.21
N SER A 156 -4.07 8.76 -3.68
CA SER A 156 -4.45 8.72 -5.09
C SER A 156 -4.65 10.13 -5.65
N TYR A 157 -4.22 10.32 -6.88
CA TYR A 157 -4.21 11.58 -7.60
C TYR A 157 -4.82 11.42 -8.98
N ILE A 158 -4.95 12.52 -9.72
CA ILE A 158 -5.47 12.49 -11.10
C ILE A 158 -4.54 11.68 -12.01
N ASN A 159 -3.23 11.79 -11.81
CA ASN A 159 -2.22 11.18 -12.68
C ASN A 159 -1.69 9.82 -12.20
N GLY A 160 -1.88 9.45 -10.94
CA GLY A 160 -1.33 8.20 -10.43
C GLY A 160 -1.70 7.92 -8.98
N THR A 161 -1.09 6.90 -8.42
CA THR A 161 -1.30 6.49 -7.03
C THR A 161 -0.04 5.87 -6.43
N ASN A 162 0.00 5.77 -5.10
CA ASN A 162 1.03 5.00 -4.43
C ASN A 162 0.57 3.56 -4.14
N ILE A 163 1.52 2.69 -3.89
CA ILE A 163 1.29 1.40 -3.24
C ILE A 163 2.27 1.26 -2.08
N TYR A 164 1.76 0.85 -0.93
CA TYR A 164 2.55 0.30 0.16
C TYR A 164 2.62 -1.20 -0.04
N PHE A 165 3.80 -1.75 -0.20
CA PHE A 165 4.03 -3.16 -0.02
C PHE A 165 4.33 -3.42 1.44
N VAL A 166 3.49 -4.23 2.08
CA VAL A 166 3.58 -4.60 3.49
C VAL A 166 4.07 -6.04 3.60
N TYR A 167 4.95 -6.31 4.55
CA TYR A 167 5.49 -7.65 4.66
C TYR A 167 5.85 -8.05 6.08
N LYS A 168 5.80 -9.36 6.32
CA LYS A 168 6.42 -10.02 7.47
C LYS A 168 7.60 -10.84 7.00
N LEU A 169 8.72 -10.62 7.66
CA LEU A 169 9.98 -11.29 7.36
C LEU A 169 10.41 -12.14 8.56
N LYS A 170 10.64 -13.43 8.31
CA LYS A 170 11.27 -14.31 9.28
C LYS A 170 12.78 -14.09 9.24
N ILE A 171 13.30 -13.35 10.22
CA ILE A 171 14.72 -13.04 10.33
C ILE A 171 15.50 -14.32 10.59
N GLN A 172 16.49 -14.58 9.74
CA GLN A 172 17.31 -15.78 9.82
C GLN A 172 18.54 -15.56 10.73
N ASP A 173 19.09 -14.33 10.65
CA ASP A 173 20.24 -13.92 11.44
C ASP A 173 19.97 -12.53 12.06
N SER A 174 19.82 -12.49 13.38
CA SER A 174 19.52 -11.26 14.09
C SER A 174 20.62 -10.18 13.96
N GLU A 175 21.88 -10.58 13.75
CA GLU A 175 22.97 -9.64 13.52
C GLU A 175 22.90 -8.99 12.13
N ASN A 176 22.30 -9.70 11.16
CA ASN A 176 22.12 -9.25 9.77
C ASN A 176 20.66 -8.83 9.45
N ALA A 177 19.78 -8.73 10.44
CA ALA A 177 18.36 -8.39 10.23
C ALA A 177 18.14 -7.15 9.32
N THR A 178 18.97 -6.12 9.47
CA THR A 178 18.91 -4.92 8.62
C THR A 178 19.21 -5.24 7.16
N ALA A 179 20.17 -6.13 6.87
CA ALA A 179 20.51 -6.53 5.51
C ALA A 179 19.37 -7.36 4.88
N GLU A 180 18.72 -8.25 5.66
CA GLU A 180 17.57 -9.01 5.21
C GLU A 180 16.40 -8.09 4.83
N HIS A 181 16.13 -7.05 5.63
CA HIS A 181 15.13 -6.03 5.27
C HIS A 181 15.51 -5.24 4.02
N TYR A 182 16.79 -4.86 3.87
CA TYR A 182 17.23 -4.17 2.65
C TYR A 182 17.08 -5.03 1.41
N GLN A 183 17.29 -6.34 1.48
CA GLN A 183 17.07 -7.24 0.35
C GLN A 183 15.62 -7.17 -0.16
N VAL A 184 14.63 -7.17 0.75
CA VAL A 184 13.22 -7.01 0.35
C VAL A 184 12.98 -5.63 -0.26
N MET A 185 13.44 -4.57 0.40
CA MET A 185 13.17 -3.20 -0.02
C MET A 185 13.86 -2.83 -1.34
N GLU A 186 15.11 -3.25 -1.52
CA GLU A 186 15.84 -3.07 -2.78
C GLU A 186 15.19 -3.90 -3.90
N GLY A 187 14.73 -5.12 -3.60
CA GLY A 187 13.99 -5.94 -4.55
C GLY A 187 12.70 -5.28 -5.06
N VAL A 188 11.96 -4.60 -4.18
CA VAL A 188 10.79 -3.80 -4.62
C VAL A 188 11.24 -2.64 -5.51
N CYS A 189 12.28 -1.90 -5.11
CA CYS A 189 12.80 -0.80 -5.93
C CYS A 189 13.24 -1.27 -7.31
N ASP A 190 13.90 -2.43 -7.41
CA ASP A 190 14.36 -3.00 -8.69
C ASP A 190 13.19 -3.30 -9.64
N GLU A 191 12.06 -3.78 -9.12
CA GLU A 191 10.87 -4.00 -9.95
C GLU A 191 10.24 -2.68 -10.41
N VAL A 192 10.14 -1.70 -9.51
CA VAL A 192 9.55 -0.39 -9.80
C VAL A 192 10.36 0.38 -10.85
N LEU A 193 11.69 0.35 -10.77
CA LEU A 193 12.57 1.09 -11.68
C LEU A 193 12.62 0.52 -13.11
N LYS A 194 11.97 -0.61 -13.38
CA LYS A 194 11.75 -1.10 -14.75
C LYS A 194 10.73 -0.25 -15.53
N TYR A 195 9.96 0.58 -14.85
CA TYR A 195 8.86 1.35 -15.41
C TYR A 195 9.20 2.84 -15.46
N GLU A 196 8.90 3.47 -16.59
CA GLU A 196 9.24 4.88 -16.84
C GLU A 196 8.62 5.83 -15.81
N THR A 197 7.39 5.52 -15.34
CA THR A 197 6.67 6.35 -14.36
C THR A 197 6.86 5.87 -12.94
N GLY A 198 7.60 4.77 -12.74
CA GLY A 198 7.86 4.19 -11.43
C GLY A 198 8.76 5.08 -10.57
N THR A 199 8.36 5.31 -9.33
CA THR A 199 9.10 6.11 -8.35
C THR A 199 9.23 5.32 -7.05
N ILE A 200 10.47 5.18 -6.57
CA ILE A 200 10.77 4.38 -5.37
C ILE A 200 10.38 5.06 -4.05
N ALA A 201 9.93 6.31 -4.10
CA ALA A 201 9.43 7.02 -2.93
C ALA A 201 8.34 8.00 -3.35
N HIS A 202 7.30 8.13 -2.51
CA HIS A 202 6.29 9.16 -2.65
C HIS A 202 6.39 10.15 -1.48
N HIS A 203 5.92 9.82 -0.26
CA HIS A 203 5.96 10.71 0.89
C HIS A 203 6.88 10.24 2.02
N HIS A 204 7.37 8.99 1.98
CA HIS A 204 8.31 8.50 2.98
C HIS A 204 9.74 9.04 2.81
N GLY A 205 10.04 9.67 1.67
CA GLY A 205 11.37 10.16 1.35
C GLY A 205 12.36 9.03 1.05
N ILE A 206 13.59 9.42 0.74
CA ILE A 206 14.64 8.48 0.33
C ILE A 206 15.20 7.72 1.52
N GLY A 207 15.62 8.42 2.55
CA GLY A 207 16.19 7.81 3.75
C GLY A 207 17.34 6.85 3.47
N LYS A 208 17.66 6.01 4.45
CA LYS A 208 18.74 5.00 4.33
C LYS A 208 18.37 3.84 3.39
N VAL A 209 17.09 3.58 3.23
CA VAL A 209 16.58 2.44 2.47
C VAL A 209 16.79 2.62 0.97
N ARG A 210 16.46 3.81 0.44
CA ARG A 210 16.41 4.09 -0.99
C ARG A 210 17.65 4.80 -1.53
N VAL A 211 18.56 5.25 -0.65
CA VAL A 211 19.77 6.01 -1.04
C VAL A 211 20.64 5.26 -2.04
N ARG A 212 20.61 3.93 -2.02
CA ARG A 212 21.39 3.10 -2.96
C ARG A 212 20.77 3.01 -4.35
N LYS A 213 19.49 3.39 -4.48
CA LYS A 213 18.70 3.30 -5.72
C LYS A 213 18.35 4.66 -6.32
N ILE A 214 18.59 5.76 -5.58
CA ILE A 214 18.19 7.10 -6.03
C ILE A 214 18.95 7.57 -7.27
N GLU A 215 20.20 7.15 -7.44
CA GLU A 215 21.00 7.47 -8.64
C GLU A 215 20.41 6.82 -9.89
N GLU A 216 19.91 5.57 -9.76
CA GLU A 216 19.25 4.84 -10.83
C GLU A 216 17.92 5.53 -11.22
N GLU A 217 17.10 5.92 -10.24
CA GLU A 217 15.84 6.65 -10.49
C GLU A 217 16.06 8.00 -11.15
N LEU A 218 17.00 8.79 -10.64
CA LEU A 218 17.22 10.16 -11.13
C LEU A 218 18.08 10.23 -12.38
N GLY A 219 18.87 9.20 -12.69
CA GLY A 219 19.72 9.14 -13.87
C GLY A 219 20.56 10.41 -14.02
N SER A 220 20.47 11.07 -15.17
CA SER A 220 21.21 12.30 -15.47
C SER A 220 20.86 13.50 -14.57
N SER A 221 19.76 13.45 -13.84
CA SER A 221 19.36 14.49 -12.88
C SER A 221 19.99 14.34 -11.49
N PHE A 222 20.59 13.18 -11.19
CA PHE A 222 21.19 12.89 -9.88
C PHE A 222 22.23 13.93 -9.41
N PRO A 223 23.12 14.49 -10.26
CA PRO A 223 24.06 15.52 -9.84
C PRO A 223 23.42 16.78 -9.26
N LEU A 224 22.17 17.10 -9.64
CA LEU A 224 21.44 18.26 -9.12
C LEU A 224 21.00 18.09 -7.66
N VAL A 225 20.84 16.86 -7.21
CA VAL A 225 20.42 16.53 -5.82
C VAL A 225 21.64 16.42 -4.90
N ARG A 226 22.82 16.22 -5.47
CA ARG A 226 24.09 16.06 -4.74
C ARG A 226 24.77 17.37 -4.37
N MET A 227 24.27 18.49 -4.90
CA MET A 227 24.74 19.84 -4.60
C MET A 227 24.22 20.34 -3.25
#